data_10a2757bf37214141466dbe9891a6a06
#
_entry.id   10a2757bf37214141466dbe9891a6a06
#
_cell.length_a   1.000
_cell.length_b   1.000
_cell.length_c   1.000
_cell.angle_alpha   90.00
_cell.angle_beta   90.00
_cell.angle_gamma   90.00
#
_symmetry.space_group_name_H-M   'P 1'
#
loop_
_entity.id
_entity.type
_entity.pdbx_description
1 polymer ?
#
loop_
_entity_poly.entity_id
_entity_poly.type
_entity_poly.pdbx_seq_one_letter_code
_entity_poly.pdbx_strand_id
1 'polypeptide(L)'
;MVETLSKKWADNLKQKINTDPEFAVVGKWMHVRFVWELGEMRMLFVVKEGKIEDIKLDEEITFNDSWEFSLHGSKESWEKFLAPCPPPMYNDIWAMVVQVEDVELNGDRLVAMQNIRALSRLMALTRTQEGSSVAASEEVEQAAVGTPGFSITDGSEKTEANIEQIVGRYIHLHLFGEDSRIYFEEAGQGIPLVCLHTAGSDSRQYSHIMTDPDITSRFRVVAFDMPYHGRSNPPNEWWKTQYRLTTSKYATTIIEFCRALGLEQPILMGSSMGGAIVLEMAYRYPDEIRAVIGLESTALAKNRFIDYTHHPKVHGGEMTATWTYGLMAPQSPESFKRETWWGYSQGAPGVYQGDTYFYSVDWDASDRVSEIDTSKCPVFLLTGEYDFSCTPQDTERTARSIPNAEFTLMTEIGHFPMSENPVRFKDYLMPTLKQNEDYT
;
A
#
# COMPACT_ATOMS: atom_id res chain seq x y z
N MET A 1 27.47 6.62 -12.40
CA MET A 1 26.40 6.60 -13.44
C MET A 1 25.96 8.03 -13.83
N VAL A 2 25.80 8.95 -12.89
CA VAL A 2 25.42 10.36 -13.17
C VAL A 2 26.44 11.12 -14.04
N GLU A 3 27.71 10.74 -14.04
CA GLU A 3 28.76 11.36 -14.89
C GLU A 3 28.62 11.10 -16.42
N THR A 4 27.65 10.25 -16.81
CA THR A 4 27.44 9.85 -18.21
C THR A 4 26.12 10.36 -18.81
N LEU A 5 25.41 11.27 -18.13
CA LEU A 5 24.19 11.87 -18.66
C LEU A 5 24.55 12.85 -19.78
N SER A 6 24.64 12.33 -20.99
CA SER A 6 24.99 13.07 -22.22
C SER A 6 23.73 13.32 -23.05
N LYS A 7 23.83 14.20 -24.06
CA LYS A 7 22.74 14.40 -25.03
C LYS A 7 22.27 13.08 -25.66
N LYS A 8 23.20 12.16 -25.97
CA LYS A 8 22.84 10.83 -26.45
C LYS A 8 22.00 10.03 -25.45
N TRP A 9 22.30 10.13 -24.16
CA TRP A 9 21.49 9.51 -23.12
C TRP A 9 20.08 10.12 -23.06
N ALA A 10 19.98 11.46 -23.12
CA ALA A 10 18.70 12.16 -23.13
C ALA A 10 17.84 11.80 -24.36
N ASP A 11 18.45 11.70 -25.55
CA ASP A 11 17.77 11.27 -26.77
C ASP A 11 17.29 9.83 -26.69
N ASN A 12 18.07 8.92 -26.14
CA ASN A 12 17.70 7.52 -25.91
C ASN A 12 16.53 7.44 -24.90
N LEU A 13 16.60 8.19 -23.80
CA LEU A 13 15.52 8.24 -22.80
C LEU A 13 14.24 8.79 -23.42
N LYS A 14 14.31 9.87 -24.18
CA LYS A 14 13.17 10.42 -24.92
C LYS A 14 12.53 9.36 -25.82
N GLN A 15 13.34 8.62 -26.58
CA GLN A 15 12.83 7.54 -27.42
C GLN A 15 12.18 6.44 -26.58
N LYS A 16 12.83 6.00 -25.49
CA LYS A 16 12.31 4.96 -24.58
C LYS A 16 10.95 5.35 -24.00
N ILE A 17 10.81 6.58 -23.47
CA ILE A 17 9.55 7.07 -22.91
C ILE A 17 8.47 7.15 -23.98
N ASN A 18 8.78 7.72 -25.15
CA ASN A 18 7.81 7.93 -26.23
C ASN A 18 7.32 6.64 -26.90
N THR A 19 8.03 5.52 -26.69
CA THR A 19 7.65 4.18 -27.19
C THR A 19 7.11 3.27 -26.11
N ASP A 20 7.09 3.71 -24.85
CA ASP A 20 6.56 2.93 -23.73
C ASP A 20 5.03 2.85 -23.80
N PRO A 21 4.46 1.64 -23.86
CA PRO A 21 3.02 1.46 -24.03
C PRO A 21 2.22 1.92 -22.78
N GLU A 22 2.79 1.82 -21.57
CA GLU A 22 2.14 2.28 -20.36
C GLU A 22 2.14 3.81 -20.29
N PHE A 23 3.29 4.47 -20.57
CA PHE A 23 3.36 5.93 -20.60
C PHE A 23 2.44 6.52 -21.67
N ALA A 24 2.30 5.88 -22.82
CA ALA A 24 1.36 6.30 -23.88
C ALA A 24 -0.11 6.36 -23.39
N VAL A 25 -0.47 5.53 -22.42
CA VAL A 25 -1.82 5.54 -21.81
C VAL A 25 -1.90 6.56 -20.68
N VAL A 26 -1.01 6.45 -19.69
CA VAL A 26 -1.12 7.24 -18.45
C VAL A 26 -0.67 8.69 -18.63
N GLY A 27 0.25 8.93 -19.57
CA GLY A 27 0.77 10.25 -19.91
C GLY A 27 -0.03 11.00 -20.97
N LYS A 28 -1.04 10.38 -21.59
CA LYS A 28 -1.76 10.92 -22.78
C LYS A 28 -2.16 12.39 -22.68
N TRP A 29 -2.55 12.84 -21.51
CA TRP A 29 -3.01 14.21 -21.27
C TRP A 29 -1.94 15.08 -20.59
N MET A 30 -0.75 14.54 -20.35
CA MET A 30 0.33 15.27 -19.70
C MET A 30 0.84 16.40 -20.62
N HIS A 31 0.78 17.61 -20.12
CA HIS A 31 1.30 18.80 -20.75
C HIS A 31 2.02 19.62 -19.68
N VAL A 32 3.30 19.36 -19.48
CA VAL A 32 4.07 19.85 -18.33
C VAL A 32 5.53 20.06 -18.73
N ARG A 33 6.12 21.07 -18.15
CA ARG A 33 7.56 21.30 -18.16
C ARG A 33 8.06 21.17 -16.73
N PHE A 34 9.00 20.29 -16.48
CA PHE A 34 9.58 20.12 -15.16
C PHE A 34 11.09 19.92 -15.23
N VAL A 35 11.78 20.30 -14.16
CA VAL A 35 13.21 20.12 -14.05
C VAL A 35 13.51 18.96 -13.11
N TRP A 36 14.39 18.08 -13.54
CA TRP A 36 15.01 17.08 -12.68
C TRP A 36 16.43 17.54 -12.35
N GLU A 37 16.68 17.77 -11.05
CA GLU A 37 17.94 18.29 -10.52
C GLU A 37 18.71 17.18 -9.81
N LEU A 38 19.85 16.75 -10.38
CA LEU A 38 20.71 15.70 -9.88
C LEU A 38 21.99 16.33 -9.32
N GLY A 39 21.95 16.80 -8.08
CA GLY A 39 23.00 17.64 -7.52
C GLY A 39 23.13 18.96 -8.30
N GLU A 40 24.27 19.20 -8.94
CA GLU A 40 24.49 20.43 -9.73
C GLU A 40 23.97 20.34 -11.16
N MET A 41 23.63 19.14 -11.67
CA MET A 41 23.16 18.94 -13.03
C MET A 41 21.63 19.09 -13.11
N ARG A 42 21.15 19.82 -14.10
CA ARG A 42 19.73 20.00 -14.37
C ARG A 42 19.32 19.44 -15.72
N MET A 43 18.14 18.86 -15.77
CA MET A 43 17.51 18.43 -17.02
C MET A 43 16.07 18.94 -17.05
N LEU A 44 15.75 19.74 -18.08
CA LEU A 44 14.40 20.22 -18.31
C LEU A 44 13.68 19.27 -19.27
N PHE A 45 12.64 18.64 -18.77
CA PHE A 45 11.72 17.81 -19.54
C PHE A 45 10.59 18.69 -20.09
N VAL A 46 10.37 18.63 -21.41
CA VAL A 46 9.26 19.28 -22.08
C VAL A 46 8.32 18.20 -22.57
N VAL A 47 7.17 18.07 -21.89
CA VAL A 47 6.15 17.08 -22.21
C VAL A 47 4.94 17.79 -22.81
N LYS A 48 4.45 17.31 -23.94
CA LYS A 48 3.26 17.84 -24.58
C LYS A 48 2.42 16.71 -25.16
N GLU A 49 1.12 16.73 -24.82
CA GLU A 49 0.16 15.72 -25.27
C GLU A 49 0.67 14.29 -25.10
N GLY A 50 1.27 14.02 -23.94
CA GLY A 50 1.79 12.72 -23.58
C GLY A 50 3.06 12.28 -24.29
N LYS A 51 3.78 13.20 -24.92
CA LYS A 51 5.06 12.90 -25.55
C LYS A 51 6.16 13.83 -25.03
N ILE A 52 7.32 13.27 -24.82
CA ILE A 52 8.52 14.08 -24.59
C ILE A 52 8.89 14.77 -25.89
N GLU A 53 8.68 16.09 -25.96
CA GLU A 53 9.15 16.90 -27.09
C GLU A 53 10.64 17.14 -27.03
N ASP A 54 11.17 17.44 -25.82
CA ASP A 54 12.58 17.70 -25.62
C ASP A 54 13.03 17.34 -24.20
N ILE A 55 14.32 17.02 -24.06
CA ILE A 55 15.05 16.94 -22.80
C ILE A 55 16.29 17.83 -22.97
N LYS A 56 16.26 19.00 -22.35
CA LYS A 56 17.36 19.95 -22.37
C LYS A 56 18.31 19.69 -21.21
N LEU A 57 19.59 19.58 -21.49
CA LEU A 57 20.62 19.53 -20.46
C LEU A 57 20.95 20.95 -19.94
N ASP A 58 21.64 21.04 -18.81
CA ASP A 58 21.88 22.30 -18.10
C ASP A 58 22.40 23.43 -19.01
N GLU A 59 23.32 23.15 -19.90
CA GLU A 59 23.88 24.10 -20.86
C GLU A 59 22.91 24.56 -21.97
N GLU A 60 21.82 23.81 -22.18
CA GLU A 60 20.76 24.13 -23.14
C GLU A 60 19.58 24.90 -22.50
N ILE A 61 19.56 24.97 -21.14
CA ILE A 61 18.49 25.69 -20.40
C ILE A 61 18.85 27.16 -20.38
N THR A 62 17.97 27.98 -20.91
CA THR A 62 18.16 29.43 -21.03
C THR A 62 17.29 30.21 -20.03
N PHE A 63 17.55 31.49 -19.85
CA PHE A 63 16.74 32.39 -19.04
C PHE A 63 15.26 32.48 -19.50
N ASN A 64 14.98 32.17 -20.74
CA ASN A 64 13.60 32.19 -21.30
C ASN A 64 12.85 30.88 -21.05
N ASP A 65 13.50 29.84 -20.53
CA ASP A 65 12.83 28.59 -20.19
C ASP A 65 12.09 28.74 -18.84
N SER A 66 10.92 28.17 -18.76
CA SER A 66 10.08 28.08 -17.57
C SER A 66 9.63 26.67 -17.34
N TRP A 67 9.31 26.33 -16.11
CA TRP A 67 8.76 25.03 -15.71
C TRP A 67 7.79 25.20 -14.56
N GLU A 68 6.89 24.25 -14.39
CA GLU A 68 5.87 24.26 -13.36
C GLU A 68 6.43 23.82 -12.02
N PHE A 69 7.27 22.76 -12.01
CA PHE A 69 7.89 22.25 -10.79
C PHE A 69 9.28 21.65 -11.06
N SER A 70 10.03 21.40 -9.98
CA SER A 70 11.28 20.64 -10.04
C SER A 70 11.33 19.53 -9.00
N LEU A 71 12.06 18.46 -9.34
CA LEU A 71 12.46 17.38 -8.45
C LEU A 71 13.94 17.58 -8.16
N HIS A 72 14.25 18.01 -6.96
CA HIS A 72 15.61 18.24 -6.49
C HIS A 72 16.10 17.06 -5.64
N GLY A 73 17.40 16.78 -5.69
CA GLY A 73 18.04 15.82 -4.81
C GLY A 73 19.55 15.74 -5.06
N SER A 74 20.28 15.25 -4.06
CA SER A 74 21.72 15.04 -4.22
C SER A 74 22.02 13.98 -5.29
N LYS A 75 23.24 14.05 -5.82
CA LYS A 75 23.78 13.03 -6.75
C LYS A 75 23.69 11.63 -6.12
N GLU A 76 24.04 11.52 -4.83
CA GLU A 76 24.00 10.23 -4.12
C GLU A 76 22.58 9.65 -4.02
N SER A 77 21.59 10.48 -3.68
CA SER A 77 20.19 10.05 -3.60
C SER A 77 19.65 9.58 -4.95
N TRP A 78 19.97 10.29 -6.03
CA TRP A 78 19.57 9.87 -7.37
C TRP A 78 20.35 8.66 -7.89
N GLU A 79 21.61 8.44 -7.48
CA GLU A 79 22.34 7.20 -7.81
C GLU A 79 21.71 5.98 -7.16
N LYS A 80 21.20 6.10 -5.91
CA LYS A 80 20.44 5.05 -5.25
C LYS A 80 19.11 4.77 -5.98
N PHE A 81 18.39 5.82 -6.38
CA PHE A 81 17.15 5.69 -7.16
C PHE A 81 17.37 5.00 -8.51
N LEU A 82 18.46 5.34 -9.20
CA LEU A 82 18.82 4.79 -10.52
C LEU A 82 19.43 3.39 -10.45
N ALA A 83 19.69 2.86 -9.27
CA ALA A 83 20.24 1.51 -9.11
C ALA A 83 19.28 0.46 -9.73
N PRO A 84 19.79 -0.66 -10.27
CA PRO A 84 18.95 -1.74 -10.78
C PRO A 84 17.96 -2.30 -9.76
N CYS A 85 18.39 -2.44 -8.50
CA CYS A 85 17.55 -2.73 -7.35
C CYS A 85 17.73 -1.59 -6.34
N PRO A 86 16.86 -0.55 -6.36
CA PRO A 86 16.96 0.56 -5.43
C PRO A 86 16.78 0.08 -3.99
N PRO A 87 17.56 0.59 -3.04
CA PRO A 87 17.34 0.29 -1.63
C PRO A 87 16.02 0.89 -1.12
N PRO A 88 15.56 0.48 0.07
CA PRO A 88 14.40 1.09 0.73
C PRO A 88 14.45 2.62 0.72
N MET A 89 13.31 3.27 0.56
CA MET A 89 13.11 4.72 0.39
C MET A 89 13.49 5.28 -1.00
N TYR A 90 14.29 4.57 -1.80
CA TYR A 90 14.75 5.03 -3.13
C TYR A 90 14.08 4.28 -4.28
N ASN A 91 13.15 3.38 -4.00
CA ASN A 91 12.43 2.58 -5.00
C ASN A 91 11.34 3.36 -5.76
N ASP A 92 10.88 4.49 -5.23
CA ASP A 92 9.90 5.38 -5.88
C ASP A 92 10.20 6.85 -5.58
N ILE A 93 9.87 7.77 -6.51
CA ILE A 93 10.14 9.20 -6.32
C ILE A 93 9.31 9.80 -5.18
N TRP A 94 8.10 9.29 -4.92
CA TRP A 94 7.25 9.79 -3.86
C TRP A 94 7.73 9.32 -2.50
N ALA A 95 8.29 8.10 -2.43
CA ALA A 95 9.00 7.63 -1.24
C ALA A 95 10.17 8.57 -0.91
N MET A 96 10.96 8.92 -1.92
CA MET A 96 12.08 9.86 -1.75
C MET A 96 11.62 11.23 -1.27
N VAL A 97 10.61 11.82 -1.92
CA VAL A 97 10.08 13.16 -1.54
C VAL A 97 9.54 13.20 -0.12
N VAL A 98 9.07 12.06 0.41
CA VAL A 98 8.50 11.98 1.78
C VAL A 98 9.57 11.68 2.84
N GLN A 99 10.56 10.86 2.53
CA GLN A 99 11.44 10.26 3.54
C GLN A 99 12.91 10.67 3.42
N VAL A 100 13.34 11.15 2.26
CA VAL A 100 14.75 11.49 2.04
C VAL A 100 14.94 13.01 2.18
N GLU A 101 15.69 13.42 3.19
CA GLU A 101 15.81 14.84 3.61
C GLU A 101 16.29 15.79 2.50
N ASP A 102 17.12 15.30 1.59
CA ASP A 102 17.69 16.10 0.51
C ASP A 102 16.90 16.00 -0.80
N VAL A 103 15.73 15.31 -0.78
CA VAL A 103 14.88 15.21 -1.96
C VAL A 103 13.61 16.03 -1.80
N GLU A 104 13.42 16.97 -2.70
CA GLU A 104 12.34 17.95 -2.63
C GLU A 104 11.56 18.06 -3.94
N LEU A 105 10.25 18.24 -3.81
CA LEU A 105 9.38 18.69 -4.89
C LEU A 105 9.10 20.19 -4.70
N ASN A 106 9.67 21.02 -5.56
CA ASN A 106 9.54 22.47 -5.54
C ASN A 106 8.65 22.99 -6.67
N GLY A 107 7.97 24.13 -6.47
CA GLY A 107 7.08 24.75 -7.48
C GLY A 107 5.62 24.30 -7.35
N ASP A 108 4.93 24.14 -8.47
CA ASP A 108 3.50 23.80 -8.50
C ASP A 108 3.23 22.32 -8.19
N ARG A 109 3.05 22.03 -6.91
CA ARG A 109 2.75 20.67 -6.43
C ARG A 109 1.43 20.15 -6.97
N LEU A 110 0.45 21.00 -7.25
CA LEU A 110 -0.83 20.56 -7.79
C LEU A 110 -0.66 19.97 -9.19
N VAL A 111 0.13 20.62 -10.05
CA VAL A 111 0.45 20.09 -11.38
C VAL A 111 1.17 18.76 -11.29
N ALA A 112 2.11 18.60 -10.36
CA ALA A 112 2.78 17.32 -10.12
C ALA A 112 1.78 16.23 -9.71
N MET A 113 0.86 16.51 -8.77
CA MET A 113 -0.15 15.56 -8.31
C MET A 113 -1.20 15.21 -9.38
N GLN A 114 -1.53 16.12 -10.28
CA GLN A 114 -2.40 15.85 -11.43
C GLN A 114 -1.78 14.85 -12.42
N ASN A 115 -0.46 14.79 -12.46
CA ASN A 115 0.31 13.93 -13.37
C ASN A 115 1.06 12.81 -12.62
N ILE A 116 0.68 12.51 -11.39
CA ILE A 116 1.41 11.63 -10.47
C ILE A 116 1.76 10.27 -11.11
N ARG A 117 0.81 9.61 -11.77
CA ARG A 117 1.01 8.31 -12.41
C ARG A 117 1.97 8.39 -13.60
N ALA A 118 1.80 9.41 -14.45
CA ALA A 118 2.68 9.63 -15.59
C ALA A 118 4.11 9.94 -15.14
N LEU A 119 4.27 10.75 -14.08
CA LEU A 119 5.57 11.06 -13.48
C LEU A 119 6.24 9.82 -12.89
N SER A 120 5.52 9.01 -12.10
CA SER A 120 6.06 7.76 -11.57
C SER A 120 6.55 6.84 -12.69
N ARG A 121 5.76 6.67 -13.77
CA ARG A 121 6.17 5.86 -14.91
C ARG A 121 7.37 6.43 -15.63
N LEU A 122 7.35 7.74 -15.91
CA LEU A 122 8.46 8.43 -16.57
C LEU A 122 9.77 8.24 -15.78
N MET A 123 9.72 8.50 -14.47
CA MET A 123 10.90 8.38 -13.61
C MET A 123 11.37 6.91 -13.47
N ALA A 124 10.46 5.95 -13.43
CA ALA A 124 10.85 4.53 -13.47
C ALA A 124 11.60 4.16 -14.77
N LEU A 125 11.25 4.78 -15.89
CA LEU A 125 11.91 4.57 -17.19
C LEU A 125 13.32 5.17 -17.26
N THR A 126 13.70 6.08 -16.35
CA THR A 126 15.07 6.61 -16.29
C THR A 126 16.08 5.57 -15.80
N ARG A 127 15.62 4.52 -15.11
CA ARG A 127 16.48 3.42 -14.66
C ARG A 127 17.02 2.62 -15.84
N THR A 128 18.29 2.24 -15.77
CA THR A 128 18.90 1.36 -16.79
C THR A 128 18.39 -0.06 -16.59
N GLN A 129 17.91 -0.68 -17.67
CA GLN A 129 17.35 -2.05 -17.63
C GLN A 129 18.42 -3.16 -17.63
N GLU A 130 19.72 -2.86 -17.64
CA GLU A 130 20.72 -3.91 -17.44
C GLU A 130 20.67 -4.39 -15.98
N GLY A 131 19.80 -5.37 -15.72
CA GLY A 131 19.59 -6.02 -14.41
C GLY A 131 18.33 -5.60 -13.64
N SER A 132 17.41 -4.84 -14.21
CA SER A 132 16.15 -4.46 -13.55
C SER A 132 15.02 -5.49 -13.68
N SER A 133 15.32 -6.70 -14.10
CA SER A 133 14.61 -7.85 -13.58
C SER A 133 15.46 -8.39 -12.40
N VAL A 134 15.35 -7.79 -11.23
CA VAL A 134 15.18 -8.66 -10.09
C VAL A 134 13.80 -9.24 -10.36
N ALA A 135 13.75 -10.19 -11.25
CA ALA A 135 12.65 -11.10 -11.36
C ALA A 135 12.40 -11.54 -9.92
N ALA A 136 11.23 -11.30 -9.38
CA ALA A 136 10.68 -12.23 -8.44
C ALA A 136 11.17 -13.57 -8.94
N SER A 137 11.88 -14.34 -8.13
CA SER A 137 12.55 -15.54 -8.64
C SER A 137 11.57 -16.20 -9.59
N GLU A 138 12.02 -16.75 -10.72
CA GLU A 138 11.13 -17.37 -11.71
C GLU A 138 10.10 -18.30 -11.02
N GLU A 139 10.46 -18.87 -9.87
CA GLU A 139 9.60 -19.64 -8.98
C GLU A 139 8.44 -18.84 -8.39
N VAL A 140 8.61 -17.56 -8.03
CA VAL A 140 7.53 -16.72 -7.47
C VAL A 140 6.64 -16.18 -8.59
N GLU A 141 7.19 -15.83 -9.75
CA GLU A 141 6.37 -15.52 -10.93
C GLU A 141 5.63 -16.74 -11.45
N GLN A 142 6.24 -17.93 -11.42
CA GLN A 142 5.56 -19.20 -11.75
C GLN A 142 4.49 -19.54 -10.70
N ALA A 143 4.73 -19.28 -9.41
CA ALA A 143 3.72 -19.44 -8.37
C ALA A 143 2.57 -18.43 -8.54
N ALA A 144 2.86 -17.19 -8.93
CA ALA A 144 1.84 -16.18 -9.24
C ALA A 144 0.99 -16.55 -10.46
N VAL A 145 1.62 -17.15 -11.49
CA VAL A 145 0.94 -17.69 -12.68
C VAL A 145 0.20 -18.99 -12.36
N GLY A 146 0.69 -19.76 -11.39
CA GLY A 146 0.09 -21.01 -10.94
C GLY A 146 -0.98 -20.88 -9.86
N THR A 147 -1.28 -19.66 -9.37
CA THR A 147 -2.37 -19.44 -8.42
C THR A 147 -3.70 -19.81 -9.09
N PRO A 148 -4.52 -20.69 -8.49
CA PRO A 148 -5.79 -21.10 -9.09
C PRO A 148 -6.65 -19.85 -9.35
N GLY A 149 -6.91 -19.53 -10.60
CA GLY A 149 -7.72 -18.40 -11.04
C GLY A 149 -7.08 -17.52 -12.12
N PHE A 150 -5.75 -17.50 -12.28
CA PHE A 150 -5.07 -16.68 -13.29
C PHE A 150 -4.13 -17.51 -14.18
N SER A 151 -4.68 -18.36 -15.05
CA SER A 151 -3.94 -18.90 -16.18
C SER A 151 -4.27 -18.08 -17.42
N ILE A 152 -3.35 -17.23 -17.86
CA ILE A 152 -3.37 -16.68 -19.22
C ILE A 152 -2.86 -17.79 -20.15
N THR A 153 -3.75 -18.71 -20.53
CA THR A 153 -3.44 -19.62 -21.64
C THR A 153 -3.79 -18.92 -22.95
N ASP A 154 -3.07 -19.21 -24.00
CA ASP A 154 -3.31 -18.70 -25.36
C ASP A 154 -4.63 -19.19 -26.00
N GLY A 155 -5.54 -19.74 -25.19
CA GLY A 155 -6.86 -20.25 -25.63
C GLY A 155 -6.85 -21.64 -26.27
N SER A 156 -5.71 -22.34 -26.25
CA SER A 156 -5.58 -23.69 -26.91
C SER A 156 -5.88 -24.86 -26.00
N GLU A 157 -5.87 -24.71 -24.67
CA GLU A 157 -6.27 -25.74 -23.71
C GLU A 157 -7.55 -25.34 -22.99
N LYS A 158 -8.53 -26.24 -22.94
CA LYS A 158 -9.70 -26.13 -22.07
C LYS A 158 -9.23 -26.34 -20.62
N THR A 159 -8.95 -25.26 -19.91
CA THR A 159 -8.79 -25.32 -18.45
C THR A 159 -10.15 -25.65 -17.84
N GLU A 160 -10.22 -26.65 -16.96
CA GLU A 160 -11.41 -26.88 -16.13
C GLU A 160 -11.63 -25.62 -15.26
N ALA A 161 -12.89 -25.15 -15.21
CA ALA A 161 -13.25 -24.03 -14.36
C ALA A 161 -12.95 -24.37 -12.89
N ASN A 162 -12.15 -23.55 -12.23
CA ASN A 162 -11.90 -23.66 -10.80
C ASN A 162 -12.77 -22.63 -10.05
N ILE A 163 -13.43 -23.06 -8.97
CA ILE A 163 -14.28 -22.22 -8.13
C ILE A 163 -13.58 -22.08 -6.78
N GLU A 164 -13.21 -20.86 -6.44
CA GLU A 164 -12.67 -20.53 -5.12
C GLU A 164 -13.74 -20.69 -4.04
N GLN A 165 -13.31 -21.10 -2.84
CA GLN A 165 -14.21 -21.35 -1.72
C GLN A 165 -14.51 -20.11 -0.88
N ILE A 166 -14.25 -18.90 -1.42
CA ILE A 166 -14.55 -17.64 -0.77
C ILE A 166 -16.06 -17.37 -0.87
N VAL A 167 -16.70 -17.10 0.26
CA VAL A 167 -18.14 -16.80 0.33
C VAL A 167 -18.37 -15.38 0.84
N GLY A 168 -18.95 -14.54 -0.01
CA GLY A 168 -19.31 -13.17 0.33
C GLY A 168 -20.74 -13.06 0.88
N ARG A 169 -20.92 -12.27 1.95
CA ARG A 169 -22.21 -12.03 2.61
C ARG A 169 -22.36 -10.60 3.09
N TYR A 170 -23.56 -10.25 3.53
CA TYR A 170 -23.84 -8.99 4.21
C TYR A 170 -24.39 -9.25 5.62
N ILE A 171 -23.92 -8.44 6.56
CA ILE A 171 -24.47 -8.36 7.92
C ILE A 171 -25.02 -6.96 8.17
N HIS A 172 -26.12 -6.87 8.92
CA HIS A 172 -26.69 -5.60 9.34
C HIS A 172 -26.36 -5.38 10.81
N LEU A 173 -25.69 -4.27 11.09
CA LEU A 173 -25.31 -3.84 12.43
C LEU A 173 -25.92 -2.48 12.73
N HIS A 174 -26.35 -2.27 13.98
CA HIS A 174 -26.74 -0.95 14.44
C HIS A 174 -25.53 -0.25 15.07
N LEU A 175 -24.91 0.65 14.31
CA LEU A 175 -23.68 1.36 14.70
C LEU A 175 -23.94 2.86 14.79
N PHE A 176 -23.55 3.47 15.91
CA PHE A 176 -23.62 4.93 16.10
C PHE A 176 -25.00 5.55 15.89
N GLY A 177 -26.06 4.77 16.20
CA GLY A 177 -27.45 5.19 16.05
C GLY A 177 -28.04 4.99 14.66
N GLU A 178 -27.33 4.32 13.75
CA GLU A 178 -27.75 4.04 12.39
C GLU A 178 -27.58 2.56 12.02
N ASP A 179 -28.40 2.08 11.09
CA ASP A 179 -28.28 0.74 10.54
C ASP A 179 -27.21 0.74 9.45
N SER A 180 -26.19 -0.08 9.65
CA SER A 180 -25.07 -0.25 8.74
C SER A 180 -25.15 -1.61 8.07
N ARG A 181 -25.09 -1.64 6.73
CA ARG A 181 -25.00 -2.86 5.94
C ARG A 181 -23.55 -3.11 5.55
N ILE A 182 -22.92 -4.09 6.21
CA ILE A 182 -21.50 -4.40 6.08
C ILE A 182 -21.33 -5.67 5.25
N TYR A 183 -20.49 -5.59 4.23
CA TYR A 183 -20.06 -6.72 3.44
C TYR A 183 -18.85 -7.38 4.08
N PHE A 184 -18.80 -8.72 4.02
CA PHE A 184 -17.65 -9.50 4.42
C PHE A 184 -17.51 -10.75 3.55
N GLU A 185 -16.30 -11.26 3.49
CA GLU A 185 -15.94 -12.51 2.85
C GLU A 185 -15.36 -13.46 3.89
N GLU A 186 -15.62 -14.75 3.72
CA GLU A 186 -15.07 -15.78 4.58
C GLU A 186 -14.66 -17.02 3.80
N ALA A 187 -13.61 -17.71 4.28
CA ALA A 187 -13.15 -18.99 3.78
C ALA A 187 -12.52 -19.80 4.92
N GLY A 188 -12.56 -21.13 4.77
CA GLY A 188 -11.98 -22.05 5.75
C GLY A 188 -12.84 -22.30 6.98
N GLN A 189 -12.24 -22.95 7.97
CA GLN A 189 -12.87 -23.33 9.23
C GLN A 189 -11.83 -23.39 10.35
N GLY A 190 -12.30 -23.38 11.60
CA GLY A 190 -11.41 -23.43 12.80
C GLY A 190 -11.32 -22.10 13.51
N ILE A 191 -10.15 -21.71 13.99
CA ILE A 191 -9.93 -20.50 14.77
C ILE A 191 -10.27 -19.27 13.90
N PRO A 192 -11.12 -18.33 14.39
CA PRO A 192 -11.43 -17.13 13.62
C PRO A 192 -10.18 -16.24 13.44
N LEU A 193 -9.85 -15.93 12.18
CA LEU A 193 -8.82 -14.95 11.80
C LEU A 193 -9.52 -13.80 11.10
N VAL A 194 -9.70 -12.69 11.79
CA VAL A 194 -10.35 -11.49 11.23
C VAL A 194 -9.30 -10.57 10.65
N CYS A 195 -9.45 -10.26 9.36
CA CYS A 195 -8.51 -9.47 8.58
C CYS A 195 -9.05 -8.06 8.34
N LEU A 196 -8.25 -7.04 8.67
CA LEU A 196 -8.60 -5.63 8.59
C LEU A 196 -7.79 -4.95 7.48
N HIS A 197 -8.49 -4.43 6.47
CA HIS A 197 -7.87 -3.79 5.31
C HIS A 197 -7.15 -2.48 5.63
N THR A 198 -6.30 -2.04 4.72
CA THR A 198 -5.57 -0.77 4.77
C THR A 198 -6.47 0.41 4.38
N ALA A 199 -6.00 1.63 4.62
CA ALA A 199 -6.72 2.85 4.27
C ALA A 199 -7.11 2.88 2.78
N GLY A 200 -8.40 3.16 2.49
CA GLY A 200 -8.93 3.28 1.13
C GLY A 200 -9.06 1.99 0.33
N SER A 201 -8.79 0.85 0.94
CA SER A 201 -8.92 -0.47 0.32
C SER A 201 -10.13 -1.24 0.83
N ASP A 202 -10.18 -2.56 0.68
CA ASP A 202 -11.28 -3.42 1.10
C ASP A 202 -10.82 -4.87 1.33
N SER A 203 -11.75 -5.77 1.62
CA SER A 203 -11.53 -7.19 1.94
C SER A 203 -10.71 -7.95 0.88
N ARG A 204 -10.76 -7.53 -0.40
CA ARG A 204 -10.04 -8.17 -1.50
C ARG A 204 -8.53 -8.26 -1.28
N GLN A 205 -7.95 -7.42 -0.43
CA GLN A 205 -6.53 -7.51 -0.08
C GLN A 205 -6.13 -8.84 0.55
N TYR A 206 -7.10 -9.59 1.09
CA TYR A 206 -6.87 -10.86 1.77
C TYR A 206 -7.29 -12.09 0.94
N SER A 207 -7.63 -11.92 -0.34
CA SER A 207 -8.08 -13.03 -1.21
C SER A 207 -7.06 -14.16 -1.27
N HIS A 208 -5.76 -13.85 -1.35
CA HIS A 208 -4.69 -14.84 -1.38
C HIS A 208 -4.54 -15.62 -0.06
N ILE A 209 -4.86 -15.01 1.06
CA ILE A 209 -4.91 -15.67 2.38
C ILE A 209 -6.12 -16.61 2.45
N MET A 210 -7.27 -16.19 1.89
CA MET A 210 -8.51 -16.98 1.87
C MET A 210 -8.47 -18.16 0.92
N THR A 211 -7.60 -18.15 -0.08
CA THR A 211 -7.42 -19.26 -1.02
C THR A 211 -6.28 -20.20 -0.64
N ASP A 212 -5.51 -19.88 0.41
CA ASP A 212 -4.39 -20.72 0.86
C ASP A 212 -4.88 -21.91 1.72
N PRO A 213 -4.72 -23.16 1.27
CA PRO A 213 -5.22 -24.34 1.99
C PRO A 213 -4.49 -24.61 3.32
N ASP A 214 -3.23 -24.18 3.47
CA ASP A 214 -2.50 -24.34 4.73
C ASP A 214 -3.05 -23.43 5.82
N ILE A 215 -3.65 -22.30 5.44
CA ILE A 215 -4.31 -21.36 6.35
C ILE A 215 -5.76 -21.78 6.55
N THR A 216 -6.54 -21.94 5.47
CA THR A 216 -7.99 -22.19 5.53
C THR A 216 -8.37 -23.57 6.09
N SER A 217 -7.45 -24.54 6.13
CA SER A 217 -7.67 -25.82 6.82
C SER A 217 -7.72 -25.71 8.35
N ARG A 218 -7.20 -24.62 8.94
CA ARG A 218 -7.06 -24.42 10.40
C ARG A 218 -7.74 -23.16 10.90
N PHE A 219 -7.88 -22.15 10.03
CA PHE A 219 -8.43 -20.85 10.35
C PHE A 219 -9.68 -20.56 9.53
N ARG A 220 -10.74 -20.07 10.18
CA ARG A 220 -11.85 -19.40 9.52
C ARG A 220 -11.42 -17.96 9.25
N VAL A 221 -10.91 -17.72 8.06
CA VAL A 221 -10.48 -16.37 7.63
C VAL A 221 -11.70 -15.54 7.31
N VAL A 222 -11.83 -14.37 7.90
CA VAL A 222 -12.94 -13.44 7.71
C VAL A 222 -12.36 -12.06 7.42
N ALA A 223 -12.65 -11.48 6.26
CA ALA A 223 -12.30 -10.09 5.95
C ALA A 223 -13.58 -9.31 5.66
N PHE A 224 -13.70 -8.12 6.22
CA PHE A 224 -14.88 -7.27 6.00
C PHE A 224 -14.49 -5.90 5.48
N ASP A 225 -15.41 -5.30 4.72
CA ASP A 225 -15.27 -3.94 4.25
C ASP A 225 -15.83 -3.00 5.33
N MET A 226 -15.02 -2.06 5.81
CA MET A 226 -15.52 -1.00 6.70
C MET A 226 -16.66 -0.21 6.04
N PRO A 227 -17.56 0.43 6.78
CA PRO A 227 -18.51 1.37 6.19
C PRO A 227 -17.81 2.36 5.25
N TYR A 228 -18.42 2.68 4.11
CA TYR A 228 -17.87 3.45 2.97
C TYR A 228 -16.92 2.69 2.04
N HIS A 229 -16.43 1.51 2.42
CA HIS A 229 -15.43 0.76 1.64
C HIS A 229 -16.07 -0.36 0.83
N GLY A 230 -15.42 -0.73 -0.26
CA GLY A 230 -15.72 -1.89 -1.08
C GLY A 230 -17.20 -2.04 -1.41
N ARG A 231 -17.82 -3.09 -0.87
CA ARG A 231 -19.24 -3.41 -1.04
C ARG A 231 -20.11 -3.02 0.17
N SER A 232 -19.52 -2.49 1.24
CA SER A 232 -20.27 -1.96 2.39
C SER A 232 -20.93 -0.62 2.06
N ASN A 233 -22.12 -0.42 2.59
CA ASN A 233 -22.81 0.83 2.38
C ASN A 233 -22.22 1.94 3.29
N PRO A 234 -22.18 3.19 2.82
CA PRO A 234 -22.03 4.33 3.72
C PRO A 234 -23.28 4.48 4.59
N PRO A 235 -23.19 5.19 5.73
CA PRO A 235 -24.37 5.54 6.54
C PRO A 235 -25.40 6.35 5.75
N ASN A 236 -26.64 6.37 6.23
CA ASN A 236 -27.67 7.24 5.65
C ASN A 236 -27.22 8.69 5.69
N GLU A 237 -27.58 9.45 4.63
CA GLU A 237 -27.25 10.87 4.50
C GLU A 237 -25.75 11.19 4.49
N TRP A 238 -24.88 10.20 4.14
CA TRP A 238 -23.42 10.34 4.07
C TRP A 238 -22.96 11.57 3.28
N TRP A 239 -23.73 12.06 2.32
CA TRP A 239 -23.42 13.23 1.50
C TRP A 239 -23.53 14.57 2.26
N LYS A 240 -24.05 14.58 3.49
CA LYS A 240 -24.18 15.79 4.32
C LYS A 240 -22.91 16.10 5.12
N THR A 241 -22.01 15.13 5.25
CA THR A 241 -20.80 15.26 6.07
C THR A 241 -19.60 14.66 5.34
N GLN A 242 -18.43 15.20 5.58
CA GLN A 242 -17.19 14.57 5.11
C GLN A 242 -16.90 13.32 5.95
N TYR A 243 -16.60 12.22 5.28
CA TYR A 243 -16.17 11.01 5.95
C TYR A 243 -14.86 11.24 6.72
N ARG A 244 -14.84 10.84 7.97
CA ARG A 244 -13.67 10.81 8.85
C ARG A 244 -13.79 9.62 9.80
N LEU A 245 -12.84 8.69 9.67
CA LEU A 245 -12.71 7.59 10.60
C LEU A 245 -12.05 8.10 11.89
N THR A 246 -12.48 7.58 13.03
CA THR A 246 -11.86 7.83 14.33
C THR A 246 -11.54 6.51 15.02
N THR A 247 -10.60 6.51 15.94
CA THR A 247 -10.21 5.35 16.75
C THR A 247 -11.43 4.69 17.40
N SER A 248 -12.31 5.48 17.98
CA SER A 248 -13.53 4.97 18.64
C SER A 248 -14.48 4.30 17.65
N LYS A 249 -14.74 4.93 16.49
CA LYS A 249 -15.62 4.35 15.47
C LYS A 249 -15.03 3.05 14.93
N TYR A 250 -13.75 3.03 14.67
CA TYR A 250 -13.08 1.86 14.11
C TYR A 250 -13.12 0.68 15.09
N ALA A 251 -12.64 0.88 16.32
CA ALA A 251 -12.65 -0.17 17.34
C ALA A 251 -14.06 -0.71 17.63
N THR A 252 -15.06 0.18 17.74
CA THR A 252 -16.46 -0.23 17.95
C THR A 252 -16.99 -1.05 16.79
N THR A 253 -16.71 -0.66 15.54
CA THR A 253 -17.15 -1.42 14.36
C THR A 253 -16.57 -2.83 14.38
N ILE A 254 -15.26 -2.97 14.67
CA ILE A 254 -14.60 -4.28 14.73
C ILE A 254 -15.22 -5.19 15.79
N ILE A 255 -15.35 -4.70 17.03
CA ILE A 255 -15.83 -5.55 18.12
C ILE A 255 -17.28 -5.95 17.94
N GLU A 256 -18.15 -5.03 17.49
CA GLU A 256 -19.56 -5.32 17.23
C GLU A 256 -19.72 -6.28 16.03
N PHE A 257 -18.88 -6.18 15.01
CA PHE A 257 -18.83 -7.13 13.92
C PHE A 257 -18.46 -8.55 14.41
N CYS A 258 -17.42 -8.67 15.23
CA CYS A 258 -17.00 -9.97 15.79
C CYS A 258 -18.10 -10.59 16.66
N ARG A 259 -18.72 -9.79 17.53
CA ARG A 259 -19.83 -10.24 18.41
C ARG A 259 -21.04 -10.69 17.61
N ALA A 260 -21.42 -9.94 16.58
CA ALA A 260 -22.60 -10.24 15.77
C ALA A 260 -22.43 -11.52 14.92
N LEU A 261 -21.19 -11.85 14.50
CA LEU A 261 -20.88 -13.10 13.84
C LEU A 261 -20.60 -14.27 14.79
N GLY A 262 -20.64 -14.04 16.11
CA GLY A 262 -20.33 -15.06 17.11
C GLY A 262 -18.89 -15.58 17.03
N LEU A 263 -17.94 -14.71 16.70
CA LEU A 263 -16.52 -15.07 16.64
C LEU A 263 -15.96 -15.09 18.07
N GLU A 264 -15.77 -16.28 18.62
CA GLU A 264 -15.20 -16.45 19.97
C GLU A 264 -13.68 -16.30 19.91
N GLN A 265 -13.14 -15.37 20.69
CA GLN A 265 -11.71 -15.09 20.78
C GLN A 265 -10.99 -15.11 19.40
N PRO A 266 -11.37 -14.21 18.47
CA PRO A 266 -10.70 -14.15 17.16
C PRO A 266 -9.25 -13.68 17.29
N ILE A 267 -8.40 -14.11 16.37
CA ILE A 267 -7.14 -13.43 16.07
C ILE A 267 -7.48 -12.25 15.16
N LEU A 268 -7.06 -11.04 15.52
CA LEU A 268 -7.20 -9.87 14.66
C LEU A 268 -5.88 -9.61 13.93
N MET A 269 -5.92 -9.66 12.62
CA MET A 269 -4.77 -9.31 11.77
C MET A 269 -5.14 -8.10 10.92
N GLY A 270 -4.32 -7.07 10.92
CA GLY A 270 -4.56 -5.88 10.10
C GLY A 270 -3.28 -5.26 9.60
N SER A 271 -3.33 -4.59 8.45
CA SER A 271 -2.19 -3.90 7.87
C SER A 271 -2.39 -2.38 7.89
N SER A 272 -1.31 -1.63 8.14
CA SER A 272 -1.32 -0.15 8.12
C SER A 272 -2.37 0.43 9.09
N MET A 273 -3.43 1.04 8.59
CA MET A 273 -4.59 1.47 9.38
C MET A 273 -5.16 0.30 10.22
N GLY A 274 -5.32 -0.87 9.60
CA GLY A 274 -5.72 -2.10 10.29
C GLY A 274 -4.68 -2.57 11.29
N GLY A 275 -3.40 -2.40 10.99
CA GLY A 275 -2.29 -2.71 11.89
C GLY A 275 -2.23 -1.79 13.11
N ALA A 276 -2.55 -0.53 12.95
CA ALA A 276 -2.64 0.43 14.06
C ALA A 276 -3.80 0.09 15.00
N ILE A 277 -5.00 -0.15 14.47
CA ILE A 277 -6.18 -0.38 15.29
C ILE A 277 -6.13 -1.69 16.07
N VAL A 278 -5.42 -2.73 15.59
CA VAL A 278 -5.32 -3.98 16.38
C VAL A 278 -4.61 -3.78 17.71
N LEU A 279 -3.71 -2.80 17.83
CA LEU A 279 -3.11 -2.41 19.12
C LEU A 279 -4.16 -1.84 20.08
N GLU A 280 -5.07 -1.01 19.59
CA GLU A 280 -6.20 -0.49 20.36
C GLU A 280 -7.15 -1.60 20.79
N MET A 281 -7.37 -2.59 19.92
CA MET A 281 -8.21 -3.74 20.22
C MET A 281 -7.59 -4.60 21.33
N ALA A 282 -6.27 -4.87 21.28
CA ALA A 282 -5.56 -5.56 22.34
C ALA A 282 -5.61 -4.81 23.69
N TYR A 283 -5.55 -3.48 23.64
CA TYR A 283 -5.66 -2.65 24.85
C TYR A 283 -7.07 -2.66 25.45
N ARG A 284 -8.11 -2.49 24.61
CA ARG A 284 -9.51 -2.35 25.10
C ARG A 284 -10.21 -3.67 25.40
N TYR A 285 -9.91 -4.71 24.63
CA TYR A 285 -10.68 -5.97 24.63
C TYR A 285 -9.78 -7.22 24.80
N PRO A 286 -8.81 -7.21 25.74
CA PRO A 286 -7.84 -8.32 25.87
C PRO A 286 -8.49 -9.66 26.24
N ASP A 287 -9.70 -9.65 26.86
CA ASP A 287 -10.42 -10.87 27.24
C ASP A 287 -11.30 -11.43 26.09
N GLU A 288 -11.58 -10.64 25.06
CA GLU A 288 -12.43 -11.03 23.92
C GLU A 288 -11.61 -11.42 22.67
N ILE A 289 -10.32 -11.10 22.64
CA ILE A 289 -9.44 -11.29 21.49
C ILE A 289 -8.31 -12.23 21.87
N ARG A 290 -8.07 -13.28 21.08
CA ARG A 290 -7.04 -14.29 21.30
C ARG A 290 -5.63 -13.71 21.16
N ALA A 291 -5.38 -12.96 20.09
CA ALA A 291 -4.10 -12.35 19.79
C ALA A 291 -4.29 -11.25 18.71
N VAL A 292 -3.30 -10.38 18.58
CA VAL A 292 -3.27 -9.42 17.49
C VAL A 292 -2.00 -9.56 16.65
N ILE A 293 -2.15 -9.46 15.33
CA ILE A 293 -1.07 -9.45 14.35
C ILE A 293 -1.13 -8.09 13.62
N GLY A 294 -0.26 -7.17 14.00
CA GLY A 294 -0.13 -5.87 13.37
C GLY A 294 0.88 -5.93 12.22
N LEU A 295 0.37 -5.88 10.99
CA LEU A 295 1.19 -5.73 9.80
C LEU A 295 1.39 -4.24 9.54
N GLU A 296 2.63 -3.81 9.27
CA GLU A 296 2.92 -2.41 8.97
C GLU A 296 2.33 -1.46 10.04
N SER A 297 2.57 -1.79 11.30
CA SER A 297 1.88 -1.22 12.46
C SER A 297 2.80 -0.30 13.26
N THR A 298 2.25 0.82 13.73
CA THR A 298 2.94 1.74 14.64
C THR A 298 1.97 2.35 15.64
N ALA A 299 2.48 2.69 16.84
CA ALA A 299 1.70 3.41 17.84
C ALA A 299 1.39 4.86 17.43
N LEU A 300 2.13 5.42 16.48
CA LEU A 300 1.96 6.79 16.01
C LEU A 300 2.46 6.94 14.58
N ALA A 301 1.59 7.34 13.66
CA ALA A 301 1.93 7.68 12.28
C ALA A 301 1.66 9.16 12.03
N LYS A 302 2.67 9.93 11.63
CA LYS A 302 2.54 11.37 11.33
C LYS A 302 2.64 11.65 9.84
N ASN A 303 2.02 12.77 9.41
CA ASN A 303 2.17 13.33 8.06
C ASN A 303 1.70 12.38 6.93
N ARG A 304 0.66 11.56 7.18
CA ARG A 304 0.05 10.68 6.15
C ARG A 304 -1.25 11.26 5.60
N PHE A 305 -1.81 12.30 6.23
CA PHE A 305 -2.97 13.02 5.73
C PHE A 305 -2.55 13.98 4.62
N ILE A 306 -3.05 13.73 3.41
CA ILE A 306 -2.68 14.47 2.19
C ILE A 306 -3.94 15.01 1.54
N ASP A 307 -4.08 16.35 1.45
CA ASP A 307 -5.26 17.01 0.89
C ASP A 307 -5.51 16.69 -0.58
N TYR A 308 -4.44 16.43 -1.35
CA TYR A 308 -4.57 16.12 -2.78
C TYR A 308 -5.33 14.83 -3.07
N THR A 309 -5.43 13.89 -2.13
CA THR A 309 -6.17 12.62 -2.32
C THR A 309 -7.67 12.83 -2.52
N HIS A 310 -8.19 14.01 -2.18
CA HIS A 310 -9.58 14.41 -2.45
C HIS A 310 -9.66 15.85 -3.01
N HIS A 311 -8.75 16.20 -3.88
CA HIS A 311 -8.74 17.53 -4.49
C HIS A 311 -9.53 17.51 -5.82
N PRO A 312 -10.42 18.50 -6.09
CA PRO A 312 -11.30 18.47 -7.28
C PRO A 312 -10.59 18.53 -8.63
N LYS A 313 -9.30 18.89 -8.66
CA LYS A 313 -8.46 18.89 -9.85
C LYS A 313 -7.51 17.68 -9.94
N VAL A 314 -7.61 16.73 -9.04
CA VAL A 314 -6.79 15.51 -9.01
C VAL A 314 -7.71 14.30 -9.07
N HIS A 315 -7.37 13.31 -9.89
CA HIS A 315 -8.12 12.06 -9.92
C HIS A 315 -7.73 11.21 -8.71
N GLY A 316 -8.58 11.20 -7.67
CA GLY A 316 -8.26 10.59 -6.38
C GLY A 316 -7.89 9.10 -6.47
N GLY A 317 -8.61 8.32 -7.28
CA GLY A 317 -8.29 6.89 -7.48
C GLY A 317 -6.91 6.67 -8.12
N GLU A 318 -6.56 7.44 -9.15
CA GLU A 318 -5.23 7.35 -9.78
C GLU A 318 -4.13 7.81 -8.82
N MET A 319 -4.38 8.88 -8.07
CA MET A 319 -3.43 9.38 -7.10
C MET A 319 -3.19 8.35 -5.98
N THR A 320 -4.25 7.83 -5.39
CA THR A 320 -4.14 6.84 -4.30
C THR A 320 -3.44 5.57 -4.78
N ALA A 321 -3.86 5.03 -5.91
CA ALA A 321 -3.27 3.82 -6.49
C ALA A 321 -1.78 4.01 -6.83
N THR A 322 -1.40 5.16 -7.36
CA THR A 322 0.02 5.44 -7.68
C THR A 322 0.85 5.63 -6.41
N TRP A 323 0.31 6.35 -5.44
CA TRP A 323 0.97 6.54 -4.15
C TRP A 323 1.23 5.21 -3.44
N THR A 324 0.22 4.35 -3.40
CA THR A 324 0.33 3.02 -2.78
C THR A 324 1.23 2.07 -3.57
N TYR A 325 1.30 2.21 -4.90
CA TYR A 325 2.23 1.41 -5.70
C TYR A 325 3.70 1.65 -5.30
N GLY A 326 4.06 2.90 -4.98
CA GLY A 326 5.41 3.25 -4.51
C GLY A 326 5.78 2.64 -3.14
N LEU A 327 4.79 2.20 -2.36
CA LEU A 327 4.99 1.54 -1.07
C LEU A 327 5.36 0.05 -1.19
N MET A 328 5.24 -0.56 -2.37
CA MET A 328 5.53 -1.96 -2.60
C MET A 328 7.01 -2.20 -2.92
N ALA A 329 7.52 -3.35 -2.50
CA ALA A 329 8.90 -3.71 -2.76
C ALA A 329 9.18 -3.92 -4.26
N PRO A 330 10.36 -3.51 -4.78
CA PRO A 330 10.73 -3.78 -6.16
C PRO A 330 10.77 -5.28 -6.50
N GLN A 331 11.03 -6.11 -5.51
CA GLN A 331 11.15 -7.57 -5.64
C GLN A 331 9.77 -8.27 -5.67
N SER A 332 8.71 -7.59 -5.23
CA SER A 332 7.37 -8.17 -5.30
C SER A 332 6.92 -8.39 -6.75
N PRO A 333 6.27 -9.52 -7.07
CA PRO A 333 5.83 -9.85 -8.43
C PRO A 333 4.93 -8.77 -9.01
N GLU A 334 5.20 -8.36 -10.26
CA GLU A 334 4.46 -7.28 -10.91
C GLU A 334 2.96 -7.56 -11.01
N SER A 335 2.56 -8.82 -11.22
CA SER A 335 1.15 -9.24 -11.25
C SER A 335 0.42 -8.89 -9.95
N PHE A 336 0.99 -9.21 -8.80
CA PHE A 336 0.42 -8.91 -7.49
C PHE A 336 0.44 -7.41 -7.18
N LYS A 337 1.52 -6.72 -7.54
CA LYS A 337 1.56 -5.24 -7.41
C LYS A 337 0.46 -4.57 -8.23
N ARG A 338 0.19 -5.06 -9.45
CA ARG A 338 -0.88 -4.52 -10.31
C ARG A 338 -2.27 -4.88 -9.80
N GLU A 339 -2.45 -6.04 -9.19
CA GLU A 339 -3.69 -6.40 -8.51
C GLU A 339 -3.97 -5.46 -7.33
N THR A 340 -2.97 -5.23 -6.47
CA THR A 340 -3.06 -4.27 -5.36
C THR A 340 -3.38 -2.87 -5.86
N TRP A 341 -2.67 -2.40 -6.87
CA TRP A 341 -2.93 -1.11 -7.53
C TRP A 341 -4.37 -1.01 -8.07
N TRP A 342 -4.87 -2.08 -8.71
CA TRP A 342 -6.23 -2.14 -9.24
C TRP A 342 -7.28 -1.99 -8.14
N GLY A 343 -7.10 -2.65 -7.00
CA GLY A 343 -7.95 -2.50 -5.82
C GLY A 343 -8.05 -1.04 -5.37
N TYR A 344 -6.91 -0.38 -5.22
CA TYR A 344 -6.85 1.03 -4.80
C TYR A 344 -7.45 2.02 -5.81
N SER A 345 -7.39 1.72 -7.10
CA SER A 345 -7.99 2.57 -8.13
C SER A 345 -9.52 2.64 -8.08
N GLN A 346 -10.16 1.70 -7.35
CA GLN A 346 -11.60 1.56 -7.20
C GLN A 346 -12.15 2.17 -5.92
N GLY A 347 -11.31 2.78 -5.08
CA GLY A 347 -11.75 3.42 -3.84
C GLY A 347 -12.73 4.57 -4.08
N ALA A 348 -13.74 4.68 -3.21
CA ALA A 348 -14.71 5.75 -3.29
C ALA A 348 -14.06 7.13 -3.00
N PRO A 349 -14.57 8.20 -3.64
CA PRO A 349 -14.01 9.55 -3.43
C PRO A 349 -14.01 9.96 -1.95
N GLY A 350 -12.87 10.46 -1.47
CA GLY A 350 -12.70 10.95 -0.11
C GLY A 350 -12.52 9.87 0.97
N VAL A 351 -12.66 8.59 0.63
CA VAL A 351 -12.53 7.49 1.62
C VAL A 351 -11.09 7.37 2.11
N TYR A 352 -10.13 7.30 1.21
CA TYR A 352 -8.70 7.28 1.58
C TYR A 352 -8.30 8.48 2.47
N GLN A 353 -8.79 9.68 2.15
CA GLN A 353 -8.54 10.87 2.97
C GLN A 353 -9.16 10.74 4.37
N GLY A 354 -10.38 10.22 4.47
CA GLY A 354 -11.06 10.01 5.74
C GLY A 354 -10.39 8.96 6.62
N ASP A 355 -9.81 7.93 6.02
CA ASP A 355 -9.03 6.91 6.73
C ASP A 355 -7.67 7.44 7.20
N THR A 356 -6.98 8.21 6.35
CA THR A 356 -5.72 8.83 6.75
C THR A 356 -5.91 9.91 7.81
N TYR A 357 -7.13 10.44 7.97
CA TYR A 357 -7.49 11.26 9.13
C TYR A 357 -7.37 10.44 10.43
N PHE A 358 -7.98 9.23 10.49
CA PHE A 358 -7.76 8.33 11.64
C PHE A 358 -6.27 8.10 11.83
N TYR A 359 -5.61 7.63 10.80
CA TYR A 359 -4.26 7.09 10.88
C TYR A 359 -3.18 8.12 11.28
N SER A 360 -3.39 9.40 10.96
CA SER A 360 -2.36 10.44 11.11
C SER A 360 -2.78 11.65 11.93
N VAL A 361 -4.05 11.75 12.30
CA VAL A 361 -4.59 12.90 13.06
C VAL A 361 -5.26 12.44 14.36
N ASP A 362 -6.11 11.40 14.29
CA ASP A 362 -6.87 10.91 15.44
C ASP A 362 -6.10 9.84 16.24
N TRP A 363 -5.30 8.99 15.55
CA TRP A 363 -4.57 7.89 16.17
C TRP A 363 -3.28 8.37 16.84
N ASP A 364 -3.18 8.13 18.14
CA ASP A 364 -1.95 8.17 18.93
C ASP A 364 -2.10 7.21 20.11
N ALA A 365 -1.34 6.14 20.10
CA ALA A 365 -1.33 5.14 21.17
C ALA A 365 -0.03 5.15 21.96
N SER A 366 0.84 6.14 21.75
CA SER A 366 2.18 6.21 22.35
C SER A 366 2.17 6.07 23.87
N ASP A 367 1.13 6.62 24.51
CA ASP A 367 1.01 6.63 25.98
C ASP A 367 0.40 5.34 26.56
N ARG A 368 -0.30 4.52 25.74
CA ARG A 368 -1.06 3.37 26.23
C ARG A 368 -0.63 2.01 25.71
N VAL A 369 0.20 1.93 24.68
CA VAL A 369 0.69 0.63 24.19
C VAL A 369 1.49 -0.15 25.26
N SER A 370 2.13 0.55 26.18
CA SER A 370 2.83 -0.08 27.32
C SER A 370 1.89 -0.69 28.36
N GLU A 371 0.59 -0.38 28.31
CA GLU A 371 -0.43 -0.90 29.21
C GLU A 371 -1.16 -2.13 28.62
N ILE A 372 -0.82 -2.56 27.40
CA ILE A 372 -1.41 -3.75 26.76
C ILE A 372 -1.05 -4.99 27.59
N ASP A 373 -2.06 -5.73 28.03
CA ASP A 373 -1.88 -6.99 28.75
C ASP A 373 -1.62 -8.15 27.78
N THR A 374 -0.37 -8.31 27.38
CA THR A 374 0.06 -9.36 26.45
C THR A 374 0.00 -10.78 27.04
N SER A 375 -0.25 -10.92 28.33
CA SER A 375 -0.53 -12.24 28.93
C SER A 375 -1.93 -12.74 28.58
N LYS A 376 -2.85 -11.85 28.23
CA LYS A 376 -4.21 -12.14 27.77
C LYS A 376 -4.34 -12.08 26.25
N CYS A 377 -3.71 -11.07 25.64
CA CYS A 377 -3.76 -10.83 24.21
C CYS A 377 -2.33 -10.62 23.66
N PRO A 378 -1.63 -11.68 23.26
CA PRO A 378 -0.30 -11.58 22.64
C PRO A 378 -0.28 -10.65 21.43
N VAL A 379 0.84 -9.93 21.26
CA VAL A 379 1.03 -8.93 20.20
C VAL A 379 2.19 -9.34 19.30
N PHE A 380 1.92 -9.50 18.02
CA PHE A 380 2.90 -9.79 16.98
C PHE A 380 2.92 -8.64 15.97
N LEU A 381 4.10 -8.09 15.70
CA LEU A 381 4.27 -6.98 14.76
C LEU A 381 5.21 -7.41 13.63
N LEU A 382 4.73 -7.37 12.40
CA LEU A 382 5.48 -7.74 11.21
C LEU A 382 5.53 -6.55 10.26
N THR A 383 6.71 -6.19 9.76
CA THR A 383 6.86 -5.02 8.88
C THR A 383 7.80 -5.30 7.73
N GLY A 384 7.41 -4.89 6.53
CA GLY A 384 8.20 -5.02 5.32
C GLY A 384 9.39 -4.05 5.31
N GLU A 385 10.52 -4.54 4.82
CA GLU A 385 11.77 -3.78 4.70
C GLU A 385 11.61 -2.49 3.89
N TYR A 386 10.73 -2.53 2.86
CA TYR A 386 10.48 -1.42 1.94
C TYR A 386 9.33 -0.50 2.36
N ASP A 387 8.70 -0.75 3.50
CA ASP A 387 7.65 0.14 3.98
C ASP A 387 8.20 1.50 4.43
N PHE A 388 7.83 2.55 3.73
CA PHE A 388 8.16 3.92 4.12
C PHE A 388 7.01 4.65 4.84
N SER A 389 5.85 4.04 4.95
CA SER A 389 4.73 4.59 5.72
C SER A 389 4.84 4.26 7.21
N CYS A 390 5.01 2.98 7.53
CA CYS A 390 5.40 2.50 8.86
C CYS A 390 6.78 1.86 8.74
N THR A 391 7.81 2.65 8.93
CA THR A 391 9.16 2.12 8.76
C THR A 391 9.45 0.98 9.73
N PRO A 392 10.31 0.01 9.37
CA PRO A 392 10.72 -1.04 10.30
C PRO A 392 11.17 -0.50 11.66
N GLN A 393 11.82 0.66 11.67
CA GLN A 393 12.29 1.33 12.89
C GLN A 393 11.12 1.84 13.76
N ASP A 394 10.03 2.32 13.14
CA ASP A 394 8.85 2.78 13.85
C ASP A 394 8.09 1.61 14.49
N THR A 395 7.94 0.50 13.73
CA THR A 395 7.33 -0.73 14.24
C THR A 395 8.16 -1.36 15.35
N GLU A 396 9.49 -1.48 15.17
CA GLU A 396 10.38 -2.01 16.20
C GLU A 396 10.34 -1.18 17.48
N ARG A 397 10.30 0.16 17.35
CA ARG A 397 10.14 1.07 18.50
C ARG A 397 8.82 0.83 19.21
N THR A 398 7.73 0.63 18.48
CA THR A 398 6.43 0.28 19.03
C THR A 398 6.46 -1.06 19.75
N ALA A 399 7.03 -2.09 19.12
CA ALA A 399 7.18 -3.41 19.74
C ALA A 399 7.96 -3.36 21.08
N ARG A 400 9.05 -2.61 21.12
CA ARG A 400 9.85 -2.42 22.35
C ARG A 400 9.07 -1.71 23.46
N SER A 401 8.03 -0.96 23.14
CA SER A 401 7.19 -0.26 24.11
C SER A 401 6.08 -1.17 24.68
N ILE A 402 5.80 -2.30 24.06
CA ILE A 402 4.76 -3.25 24.46
C ILE A 402 5.41 -4.42 25.19
N PRO A 403 4.98 -4.76 26.41
CA PRO A 403 5.54 -5.91 27.15
C PRO A 403 5.43 -7.22 26.33
N ASN A 404 6.54 -7.93 26.16
CA ASN A 404 6.60 -9.22 25.46
C ASN A 404 6.06 -9.25 24.02
N ALA A 405 5.91 -8.11 23.35
CA ALA A 405 5.55 -8.11 21.93
C ALA A 405 6.68 -8.67 21.07
N GLU A 406 6.32 -9.41 20.04
CA GLU A 406 7.27 -9.95 19.06
C GLU A 406 7.33 -9.04 17.84
N PHE A 407 8.54 -8.79 17.31
CA PHE A 407 8.77 -8.04 16.09
C PHE A 407 9.48 -8.88 15.04
N THR A 408 8.96 -8.87 13.82
CA THR A 408 9.54 -9.57 12.67
C THR A 408 9.73 -8.60 11.51
N LEU A 409 10.96 -8.48 11.01
CA LEU A 409 11.26 -7.77 9.76
C LEU A 409 11.04 -8.72 8.57
N MET A 410 10.21 -8.32 7.64
CA MET A 410 9.97 -9.05 6.39
C MET A 410 10.84 -8.47 5.27
N THR A 411 11.90 -9.20 4.89
CA THR A 411 12.82 -8.75 3.82
C THR A 411 12.18 -8.85 2.45
N GLU A 412 12.51 -7.91 1.56
CA GLU A 412 12.00 -7.84 0.17
C GLU A 412 10.46 -7.76 0.08
N ILE A 413 9.83 -7.21 1.09
CA ILE A 413 8.39 -6.92 1.19
C ILE A 413 8.22 -5.44 1.51
N GLY A 414 7.16 -4.82 0.99
CA GLY A 414 6.75 -3.45 1.29
C GLY A 414 5.54 -3.39 2.22
N HIS A 415 4.63 -2.48 1.93
CA HIS A 415 3.51 -2.11 2.81
C HIS A 415 2.29 -3.03 2.73
N PHE A 416 2.22 -3.91 1.75
CA PHE A 416 1.03 -4.74 1.49
C PHE A 416 1.38 -6.24 1.41
N PRO A 417 2.01 -6.82 2.46
CA PRO A 417 2.55 -8.18 2.41
C PRO A 417 1.54 -9.21 1.91
N MET A 418 0.27 -9.10 2.34
CA MET A 418 -0.82 -10.02 2.01
C MET A 418 -1.27 -9.97 0.54
N SER A 419 -0.97 -8.89 -0.17
CA SER A 419 -1.41 -8.70 -1.57
C SER A 419 -0.28 -8.43 -2.55
N GLU A 420 0.84 -7.79 -2.15
CA GLU A 420 1.96 -7.54 -3.05
C GLU A 420 2.89 -8.75 -3.23
N ASN A 421 2.98 -9.61 -2.21
CA ASN A 421 3.77 -10.83 -2.26
C ASN A 421 3.24 -11.89 -1.26
N PRO A 422 2.04 -12.44 -1.50
CA PRO A 422 1.39 -13.36 -0.57
C PRO A 422 2.20 -14.65 -0.36
N VAL A 423 2.95 -15.09 -1.36
CA VAL A 423 3.79 -16.29 -1.28
C VAL A 423 4.89 -16.11 -0.24
N ARG A 424 5.65 -15.02 -0.35
CA ARG A 424 6.72 -14.70 0.60
C ARG A 424 6.17 -14.31 1.97
N PHE A 425 5.05 -13.60 2.00
CA PHE A 425 4.38 -13.24 3.26
C PHE A 425 3.99 -14.46 4.08
N LYS A 426 3.55 -15.54 3.44
CA LYS A 426 3.21 -16.79 4.10
C LYS A 426 4.34 -17.34 4.94
N ASP A 427 5.61 -17.21 4.52
CA ASP A 427 6.77 -17.69 5.27
C ASP A 427 6.91 -16.98 6.62
N TYR A 428 6.51 -15.71 6.70
CA TYR A 428 6.51 -14.92 7.92
C TYR A 428 5.23 -15.10 8.75
N LEU A 429 4.08 -15.26 8.10
CA LEU A 429 2.79 -15.37 8.77
C LEU A 429 2.60 -16.72 9.44
N MET A 430 2.97 -17.82 8.77
CA MET A 430 2.70 -19.18 9.28
C MET A 430 3.33 -19.48 10.64
N PRO A 431 4.59 -19.08 10.96
CA PRO A 431 5.13 -19.23 12.31
C PRO A 431 4.29 -18.54 13.39
N THR A 432 3.83 -17.30 13.10
CA THR A 432 3.00 -16.52 14.02
C THR A 432 1.62 -17.17 14.22
N LEU A 433 0.99 -17.66 13.15
CA LEU A 433 -0.30 -18.36 13.26
C LEU A 433 -0.18 -19.65 14.08
N LYS A 434 0.89 -20.43 13.88
CA LYS A 434 1.13 -21.68 14.64
C LYS A 434 1.29 -21.44 16.14
N GLN A 435 1.97 -20.37 16.56
CA GLN A 435 2.08 -20.03 17.98
C GLN A 435 0.69 -19.79 18.59
N ASN A 436 -0.27 -19.28 17.81
CA ASN A 436 -1.62 -18.96 18.28
C ASN A 436 -2.61 -20.13 18.19
N GLU A 437 -2.28 -21.24 17.51
CA GLU A 437 -3.07 -22.48 17.56
C GLU A 437 -3.04 -23.13 18.95
N ASP A 438 -1.87 -23.12 19.60
CA ASP A 438 -1.61 -23.78 20.88
C ASP A 438 -2.00 -22.92 22.11
N TYR A 439 -2.42 -21.68 21.90
CA TYR A 439 -2.81 -20.75 22.97
C TYR A 439 -4.25 -21.08 23.41
N THR A 440 -4.37 -22.01 24.38
CA THR A 440 -5.64 -22.42 25.02
C THR A 440 -5.73 -21.97 26.47
#